data_a0b31582d24967e32a3be277f338c7ea
#
_entry.id   a0b31582d24967e32a3be277f338c7ea
#
_cell.length_a   1.000
_cell.length_b   1.000
_cell.length_c   1.000
_cell.angle_alpha   90.00
_cell.angle_beta   90.00
_cell.angle_gamma   90.00
#
_symmetry.space_group_name_H-M   'P 1'
#
loop_
_entity.id
_entity.type
_entity.pdbx_description
1 polymer ?
#
loop_
_entity_poly.entity_id
_entity_poly.type
_entity_poly.pdbx_seq_one_letter_code
_entity_poly.pdbx_strand_id
1 'polypeptide(L)'
;MEGKKSEDCLLFYGFTPEITKLKNVYDDIANFMKNKQIIDPSDRFNLILFLKDGPNYLDNFTFDPDVILKTLQSLNKEITTPNIAGGIFIAITFIIEVYKKISEKNFRLIILLDEGAYEIPDEYLPALEELIKKVKDMPFFIDTVFLGSPYTDQAQKLLRLTNLSSGELYGINSIKELGPILNGLSEKKYISEPSFVRQRLRMILPDNEPFYLNLADDPLPTNEIGTCSICFQRDDHQIVKCPSCDTSAHKVCWAQWAEISNIGIINAFRCHNCFNILKFDKDYVKDVHMGKIPTIAELNKMKKKNIVEYLHELEAKAEPKVIHREDPMAIFISPSLETKESKSKRKKKRTKASVTICPNCSKIMVGDKKNCPSCGFSLF
;
A
#
# COMPACT_ATOMS: atom_id res chain seq x y z
N MET A 1 7.27 1.64 24.05
CA MET A 1 6.36 2.69 23.57
C MET A 1 5.75 2.18 22.27
N GLU A 2 4.47 1.81 22.28
CA GLU A 2 3.77 1.50 21.05
C GLU A 2 3.65 2.79 20.27
N GLY A 3 4.33 2.88 19.12
CA GLY A 3 4.32 4.06 18.28
C GLY A 3 2.92 4.28 17.72
N LYS A 4 2.34 5.45 17.94
CA LYS A 4 1.10 5.87 17.28
C LYS A 4 1.31 5.74 15.78
N LYS A 5 0.45 4.97 15.09
CA LYS A 5 0.53 4.83 13.63
C LYS A 5 0.34 6.19 12.95
N SER A 6 1.03 6.42 11.85
CA SER A 6 0.80 7.61 11.03
C SER A 6 -0.59 7.59 10.40
N GLU A 7 -1.15 8.78 10.16
CA GLU A 7 -2.50 8.93 9.61
C GLU A 7 -2.45 9.49 8.17
N ASP A 8 -3.31 8.93 7.32
CA ASP A 8 -3.66 9.50 6.03
C ASP A 8 -4.99 10.26 6.20
N CYS A 9 -4.92 11.58 6.20
CA CYS A 9 -6.05 12.46 6.41
C CYS A 9 -6.65 12.94 5.09
N LEU A 10 -7.90 12.56 4.83
CA LEU A 10 -8.68 13.02 3.70
C LEU A 10 -9.65 14.10 4.19
N LEU A 11 -9.45 15.33 3.74
CA LEU A 11 -10.33 16.45 4.05
C LEU A 11 -11.42 16.56 2.98
N PHE A 12 -12.67 16.35 3.34
CA PHE A 12 -13.80 16.69 2.48
C PHE A 12 -14.27 18.10 2.81
N TYR A 13 -13.89 19.05 1.95
CA TYR A 13 -14.31 20.44 2.04
C TYR A 13 -15.71 20.59 1.42
N GLY A 14 -16.70 20.59 2.26
CA GLY A 14 -18.12 20.63 1.88
C GLY A 14 -18.85 21.87 2.36
N PHE A 15 -18.15 22.96 2.70
CA PHE A 15 -18.78 24.24 2.95
C PHE A 15 -19.34 24.86 1.68
N THR A 16 -20.57 25.39 1.76
CA THR A 16 -21.25 26.05 0.66
C THR A 16 -20.72 27.49 0.49
N PRO A 17 -20.26 27.91 -0.68
CA PRO A 17 -19.64 29.22 -0.89
C PRO A 17 -20.54 30.44 -0.53
N GLU A 18 -21.84 30.26 -0.61
CA GLU A 18 -22.86 31.28 -0.27
C GLU A 18 -22.99 31.47 1.24
N ILE A 19 -22.71 30.44 2.04
CA ILE A 19 -22.81 30.45 3.50
C ILE A 19 -21.45 30.66 4.12
N THR A 20 -20.47 29.81 3.76
CA THR A 20 -19.16 29.80 4.38
C THR A 20 -18.07 30.16 3.38
N LYS A 21 -17.52 31.36 3.50
CA LYS A 21 -16.41 31.81 2.63
C LYS A 21 -15.09 31.19 3.05
N LEU A 22 -14.33 30.67 2.08
CA LEU A 22 -13.02 30.04 2.32
C LEU A 22 -12.10 30.88 3.20
N LYS A 23 -12.04 32.21 2.99
CA LYS A 23 -11.19 33.12 3.80
C LYS A 23 -11.43 33.05 5.31
N ASN A 24 -12.61 32.61 5.73
CA ASN A 24 -13.00 32.54 7.14
C ASN A 24 -12.55 31.24 7.81
N VAL A 25 -12.19 30.22 7.02
CA VAL A 25 -11.83 28.86 7.49
C VAL A 25 -10.42 28.44 7.07
N TYR A 26 -9.81 29.18 6.16
CA TYR A 26 -8.52 28.85 5.56
C TYR A 26 -7.41 28.71 6.60
N ASP A 27 -7.29 29.68 7.49
CA ASP A 27 -6.23 29.67 8.50
C ASP A 27 -6.42 28.51 9.51
N ASP A 28 -7.66 28.16 9.85
CA ASP A 28 -7.97 27.04 10.72
C ASP A 28 -7.58 25.70 10.07
N ILE A 29 -7.86 25.53 8.78
CA ILE A 29 -7.46 24.34 8.01
C ILE A 29 -5.93 24.27 7.91
N ALA A 30 -5.27 25.41 7.62
CA ALA A 30 -3.83 25.47 7.54
C ALA A 30 -3.15 25.13 8.88
N ASN A 31 -3.67 25.66 9.99
CA ASN A 31 -3.19 25.37 11.32
C ASN A 31 -3.38 23.90 11.70
N PHE A 32 -4.53 23.30 11.39
CA PHE A 32 -4.80 21.89 11.57
C PHE A 32 -3.73 21.02 10.88
N MET A 33 -3.46 21.25 9.59
CA MET A 33 -2.49 20.45 8.84
C MET A 33 -1.07 20.62 9.38
N LYS A 34 -0.67 21.85 9.75
CA LYS A 34 0.63 22.13 10.37
C LYS A 34 0.78 21.43 11.72
N ASN A 35 -0.23 21.50 12.58
CA ASN A 35 -0.20 20.86 13.88
C ASN A 35 -0.10 19.35 13.76
N LYS A 36 -0.82 18.76 12.79
CA LYS A 36 -0.71 17.33 12.51
C LYS A 36 0.71 16.93 12.09
N GLN A 37 1.35 17.69 11.23
CA GLN A 37 2.75 17.43 10.82
C GLN A 37 3.76 17.64 11.94
N ILE A 38 3.50 18.57 12.88
CA ILE A 38 4.34 18.72 14.08
C ILE A 38 4.23 17.48 14.97
N ILE A 39 3.03 16.90 15.08
CA ILE A 39 2.79 15.68 15.87
C ILE A 39 3.43 14.46 15.19
N ASP A 40 3.25 14.32 13.88
CA ASP A 40 3.87 13.25 13.10
C ASP A 40 4.16 13.69 11.65
N PRO A 41 5.43 13.90 11.30
CA PRO A 41 5.83 14.29 9.93
C PRO A 41 5.51 13.24 8.86
N SER A 42 5.15 12.03 9.24
CA SER A 42 4.76 10.95 8.33
C SER A 42 3.26 10.93 8.00
N ASP A 43 2.47 11.82 8.60
CA ASP A 43 1.07 12.01 8.24
C ASP A 43 0.96 12.62 6.84
N ARG A 44 -0.03 12.17 6.06
CA ARG A 44 -0.26 12.63 4.70
C ARG A 44 -1.67 13.17 4.55
N PHE A 45 -1.85 14.02 3.54
CA PHE A 45 -3.10 14.75 3.32
C PHE A 45 -3.63 14.55 1.91
N ASN A 46 -4.94 14.57 1.76
CA ASN A 46 -5.64 14.72 0.50
C ASN A 46 -6.89 15.59 0.71
N LEU A 47 -7.49 16.06 -0.37
CA LEU A 47 -8.63 16.97 -0.37
C LEU A 47 -9.69 16.46 -1.32
N ILE A 48 -10.95 16.48 -0.91
CA ILE A 48 -12.12 16.35 -1.80
C ILE A 48 -12.88 17.67 -1.75
N LEU A 49 -13.22 18.19 -2.91
CA LEU A 49 -14.11 19.34 -3.08
C LEU A 49 -14.99 19.14 -4.32
N PHE A 50 -16.10 19.85 -4.39
CA PHE A 50 -17.02 19.78 -5.52
C PHE A 50 -16.90 21.03 -6.39
N LEU A 51 -16.66 20.79 -7.68
CA LEU A 51 -16.62 21.79 -8.74
C LEU A 51 -17.82 21.60 -9.67
N LYS A 52 -18.01 22.50 -10.64
CA LYS A 52 -19.08 22.40 -11.63
C LYS A 52 -19.08 21.08 -12.40
N ASP A 53 -17.88 20.55 -12.67
CA ASP A 53 -17.69 19.31 -13.41
C ASP A 53 -17.74 18.07 -12.53
N GLY A 54 -17.99 18.23 -11.23
CA GLY A 54 -18.09 17.15 -10.26
C GLY A 54 -17.02 17.19 -9.15
N PRO A 55 -16.80 16.06 -8.46
CA PRO A 55 -15.83 15.98 -7.38
C PRO A 55 -14.40 16.06 -7.90
N ASN A 56 -13.56 16.80 -7.18
CA ASN A 56 -12.14 16.94 -7.46
C ASN A 56 -11.32 16.51 -6.23
N TYR A 57 -10.28 15.73 -6.45
CA TYR A 57 -9.35 15.25 -5.42
C TYR A 57 -8.00 14.92 -6.04
N LEU A 58 -6.96 14.84 -5.20
CA LEU A 58 -5.63 14.47 -5.69
C LEU A 58 -5.55 12.94 -5.89
N ASP A 59 -4.80 12.50 -6.90
CA ASP A 59 -4.60 11.06 -7.19
C ASP A 59 -3.92 10.30 -6.03
N ASN A 60 -3.15 11.00 -5.19
CA ASN A 60 -2.42 10.42 -4.08
C ASN A 60 -2.43 11.34 -2.86
N PHE A 61 -2.24 10.76 -1.67
CA PHE A 61 -1.94 11.53 -0.47
C PHE A 61 -0.56 12.21 -0.59
N THR A 62 -0.47 13.45 -0.15
CA THR A 62 0.77 14.24 -0.11
C THR A 62 1.28 14.45 1.31
N PHE A 63 2.59 14.53 1.50
CA PHE A 63 3.22 14.97 2.75
C PHE A 63 3.26 16.49 2.89
N ASP A 64 3.00 17.21 1.80
CA ASP A 64 3.09 18.68 1.77
C ASP A 64 1.69 19.31 1.90
N PRO A 65 1.32 19.89 3.07
CA PRO A 65 0.07 20.60 3.25
C PRO A 65 -0.11 21.77 2.29
N ASP A 66 0.97 22.42 1.86
CA ASP A 66 0.89 23.56 0.98
C ASP A 66 0.27 23.20 -0.38
N VAL A 67 0.43 21.97 -0.84
CA VAL A 67 -0.25 21.45 -2.04
C VAL A 67 -1.76 21.52 -1.86
N ILE A 68 -2.27 21.04 -0.72
CA ILE A 68 -3.70 21.05 -0.39
C ILE A 68 -4.22 22.49 -0.31
N LEU A 69 -3.51 23.33 0.44
CA LEU A 69 -3.89 24.72 0.69
C LEU A 69 -3.89 25.55 -0.60
N LYS A 70 -2.89 25.39 -1.46
CA LYS A 70 -2.82 26.06 -2.77
C LYS A 70 -3.94 25.56 -3.70
N THR A 71 -4.21 24.27 -3.71
CA THR A 71 -5.33 23.68 -4.49
C THR A 71 -6.65 24.31 -4.05
N LEU A 72 -6.91 24.35 -2.75
CA LEU A 72 -8.13 24.94 -2.19
C LEU A 72 -8.27 26.43 -2.54
N GLN A 73 -7.17 27.20 -2.47
CA GLN A 73 -7.16 28.62 -2.86
C GLN A 73 -7.41 28.82 -4.36
N SER A 74 -6.72 28.05 -5.20
CA SER A 74 -6.80 28.19 -6.65
C SER A 74 -8.20 27.88 -7.20
N LEU A 75 -8.85 26.87 -6.61
CA LEU A 75 -10.17 26.40 -7.03
C LEU A 75 -11.33 27.08 -6.29
N ASN A 76 -11.05 27.98 -5.34
CA ASN A 76 -12.07 28.61 -4.49
C ASN A 76 -13.27 29.21 -5.23
N LYS A 77 -13.02 29.80 -6.42
CA LYS A 77 -14.11 30.41 -7.23
C LYS A 77 -14.94 29.40 -8.01
N GLU A 78 -14.47 28.17 -8.12
CA GLU A 78 -15.07 27.08 -8.87
C GLU A 78 -15.83 26.11 -7.96
N ILE A 79 -15.64 26.24 -6.63
CA ILE A 79 -16.32 25.40 -5.64
C ILE A 79 -17.82 25.63 -5.74
N THR A 80 -18.56 24.52 -5.73
CA THR A 80 -20.02 24.48 -5.79
C THR A 80 -20.60 23.79 -4.56
N THR A 81 -21.92 23.77 -4.43
CA THR A 81 -22.63 23.05 -3.37
C THR A 81 -22.26 21.56 -3.41
N PRO A 82 -21.77 21.00 -2.31
CA PRO A 82 -21.30 19.62 -2.27
C PRO A 82 -22.46 18.61 -2.25
N ASN A 83 -22.27 17.50 -2.96
CA ASN A 83 -23.08 16.29 -2.79
C ASN A 83 -22.43 15.41 -1.71
N ILE A 84 -23.03 15.40 -0.52
CA ILE A 84 -22.46 14.71 0.65
C ILE A 84 -22.39 13.21 0.43
N ALA A 85 -23.45 12.59 -0.08
CA ALA A 85 -23.50 11.14 -0.32
C ALA A 85 -22.40 10.71 -1.32
N GLY A 86 -22.29 11.44 -2.43
CA GLY A 86 -21.24 11.21 -3.44
C GLY A 86 -19.84 11.43 -2.88
N GLY A 87 -19.62 12.48 -2.07
CA GLY A 87 -18.34 12.77 -1.44
C GLY A 87 -17.88 11.68 -0.47
N ILE A 88 -18.79 11.19 0.38
CA ILE A 88 -18.49 10.08 1.31
C ILE A 88 -18.18 8.79 0.53
N PHE A 89 -18.96 8.49 -0.50
CA PHE A 89 -18.73 7.31 -1.34
C PHE A 89 -17.35 7.35 -2.00
N ILE A 90 -16.99 8.48 -2.62
CA ILE A 90 -15.68 8.68 -3.26
C ILE A 90 -14.56 8.60 -2.22
N ALA A 91 -14.73 9.23 -1.06
CA ALA A 91 -13.74 9.20 0.01
C ALA A 91 -13.43 7.76 0.46
N ILE A 92 -14.47 6.97 0.71
CA ILE A 92 -14.31 5.57 1.15
C ILE A 92 -13.68 4.73 0.03
N THR A 93 -14.12 4.89 -1.21
CA THR A 93 -13.56 4.17 -2.37
C THR A 93 -12.07 4.50 -2.56
N PHE A 94 -11.70 5.77 -2.48
CA PHE A 94 -10.32 6.21 -2.57
C PHE A 94 -9.46 5.62 -1.44
N ILE A 95 -9.96 5.65 -0.20
CA ILE A 95 -9.28 5.06 0.95
C ILE A 95 -9.10 3.55 0.78
N ILE A 96 -10.09 2.83 0.25
CA ILE A 96 -9.98 1.40 -0.06
C ILE A 96 -8.84 1.14 -1.05
N GLU A 97 -8.74 1.93 -2.13
CA GLU A 97 -7.67 1.79 -3.11
C GLU A 97 -6.27 2.03 -2.51
N VAL A 98 -6.16 2.99 -1.60
CA VAL A 98 -4.91 3.23 -0.87
C VAL A 98 -4.62 2.10 0.12
N TYR A 99 -5.64 1.62 0.83
CA TYR A 99 -5.52 0.50 1.78
C TYR A 99 -5.05 -0.79 1.11
N LYS A 100 -5.45 -1.05 -0.14
CA LYS A 100 -4.94 -2.20 -0.91
C LYS A 100 -3.41 -2.21 -1.00
N LYS A 101 -2.78 -1.04 -0.98
CA LYS A 101 -1.32 -0.88 -1.11
C LYS A 101 -0.62 -0.67 0.23
N ILE A 102 -1.26 0.06 1.17
CA ILE A 102 -0.67 0.47 2.45
C ILE A 102 -1.65 0.18 3.58
N SER A 103 -1.38 -0.83 4.40
CA SER A 103 -2.26 -1.21 5.53
C SER A 103 -1.80 -0.72 6.90
N GLU A 104 -0.59 -0.19 6.98
CA GLU A 104 0.06 0.14 8.27
C GLU A 104 -0.34 1.52 8.81
N LYS A 105 -1.07 2.30 8.01
CA LYS A 105 -1.54 3.63 8.38
C LYS A 105 -2.99 3.60 8.87
N ASN A 106 -3.33 4.58 9.71
CA ASN A 106 -4.72 4.89 9.99
C ASN A 106 -5.25 5.82 8.89
N PHE A 107 -6.53 5.70 8.58
CA PHE A 107 -7.22 6.56 7.61
C PHE A 107 -8.26 7.40 8.35
N ARG A 108 -8.24 8.70 8.11
CA ARG A 108 -9.17 9.63 8.73
C ARG A 108 -9.83 10.50 7.66
N LEU A 109 -11.15 10.37 7.53
CA LEU A 109 -11.97 11.28 6.74
C LEU A 109 -12.50 12.39 7.67
N ILE A 110 -12.16 13.63 7.37
CA ILE A 110 -12.69 14.80 8.07
C ILE A 110 -13.62 15.52 7.11
N ILE A 111 -14.90 15.60 7.48
CA ILE A 111 -15.95 16.21 6.67
C ILE A 111 -16.29 17.58 7.28
N LEU A 112 -16.12 18.64 6.51
CA LEU A 112 -16.49 20.00 6.89
C LEU A 112 -17.74 20.42 6.11
N LEU A 113 -18.84 20.64 6.79
CA LEU A 113 -20.14 20.92 6.16
C LEU A 113 -20.86 22.10 6.82
N ASP A 114 -21.73 22.74 6.07
CA ASP A 114 -22.74 23.67 6.57
C ASP A 114 -24.15 23.25 6.08
N GLU A 115 -25.18 23.99 6.53
CA GLU A 115 -26.57 23.71 6.21
C GLU A 115 -26.92 23.89 4.73
N GLY A 116 -26.04 24.48 3.91
CA GLY A 116 -26.23 24.67 2.47
C GLY A 116 -25.88 23.46 1.61
N ALA A 117 -25.22 22.46 2.18
CA ALA A 117 -24.88 21.24 1.45
C ALA A 117 -26.12 20.43 1.05
N TYR A 118 -26.09 19.76 -0.10
CA TYR A 118 -27.17 18.87 -0.50
C TYR A 118 -27.36 17.74 0.50
N GLU A 119 -28.60 17.56 0.97
CA GLU A 119 -28.93 16.50 1.91
C GLU A 119 -28.62 15.10 1.34
N ILE A 120 -28.33 14.17 2.26
CA ILE A 120 -28.23 12.75 1.90
C ILE A 120 -29.66 12.23 1.68
N PRO A 121 -30.00 11.82 0.44
CA PRO A 121 -31.29 11.19 0.18
C PRO A 121 -31.45 9.90 1.02
N ASP A 122 -32.66 9.68 1.53
CA ASP A 122 -32.95 8.50 2.38
C ASP A 122 -32.64 7.18 1.67
N GLU A 123 -32.78 7.14 0.36
CA GLU A 123 -32.49 5.97 -0.47
C GLU A 123 -31.00 5.61 -0.51
N TYR A 124 -30.08 6.57 -0.34
CA TYR A 124 -28.63 6.32 -0.34
C TYR A 124 -28.06 5.99 1.04
N LEU A 125 -28.77 6.38 2.11
CA LEU A 125 -28.28 6.17 3.47
C LEU A 125 -27.99 4.70 3.80
N PRO A 126 -28.87 3.73 3.49
CA PRO A 126 -28.59 2.31 3.74
C PRO A 126 -27.34 1.80 3.01
N ALA A 127 -27.13 2.24 1.77
CA ALA A 127 -25.96 1.84 0.98
C ALA A 127 -24.64 2.39 1.57
N LEU A 128 -24.65 3.65 2.05
CA LEU A 128 -23.50 4.25 2.74
C LEU A 128 -23.22 3.54 4.08
N GLU A 129 -24.25 3.25 4.86
CA GLU A 129 -24.11 2.50 6.11
C GLU A 129 -23.52 1.11 5.87
N GLU A 130 -24.00 0.40 4.84
CA GLU A 130 -23.48 -0.91 4.48
C GLU A 130 -22.01 -0.83 4.06
N LEU A 131 -21.65 0.17 3.25
CA LEU A 131 -20.26 0.38 2.84
C LEU A 131 -19.35 0.63 4.03
N ILE A 132 -19.75 1.51 4.97
CA ILE A 132 -18.98 1.79 6.20
C ILE A 132 -18.85 0.53 7.06
N LYS A 133 -19.91 -0.26 7.20
CA LYS A 133 -19.87 -1.55 7.92
C LYS A 133 -18.90 -2.55 7.29
N LYS A 134 -18.82 -2.59 5.95
CA LYS A 134 -17.88 -3.47 5.25
C LYS A 134 -16.42 -3.08 5.47
N VAL A 135 -16.13 -1.79 5.65
CA VAL A 135 -14.75 -1.29 5.86
C VAL A 135 -14.40 -1.07 7.34
N LYS A 136 -15.28 -1.43 8.28
CA LYS A 136 -15.05 -1.16 9.72
C LYS A 136 -13.81 -1.87 10.29
N ASP A 137 -13.35 -2.95 9.65
CA ASP A 137 -12.13 -3.67 10.04
C ASP A 137 -10.86 -2.94 9.57
N MET A 138 -11.00 -1.96 8.67
CA MET A 138 -9.92 -1.04 8.33
C MET A 138 -9.71 -0.04 9.47
N PRO A 139 -8.49 0.46 9.68
CA PRO A 139 -8.22 1.55 10.61
C PRO A 139 -8.75 2.88 10.06
N PHE A 140 -10.06 3.01 9.96
CA PHE A 140 -10.75 4.10 9.27
C PHE A 140 -11.74 4.80 10.19
N PHE A 141 -11.69 6.14 10.22
CA PHE A 141 -12.54 7.01 11.03
C PHE A 141 -13.16 8.10 10.18
N ILE A 142 -14.43 8.43 10.44
CA ILE A 142 -15.11 9.58 9.85
C ILE A 142 -15.42 10.56 10.98
N ASP A 143 -14.78 11.73 10.95
CA ASP A 143 -15.12 12.84 11.84
C ASP A 143 -15.82 13.92 11.01
N THR A 144 -16.91 14.45 11.51
CA THR A 144 -17.72 15.47 10.82
C THR A 144 -17.81 16.73 11.65
N VAL A 145 -17.49 17.87 11.07
CA VAL A 145 -17.76 19.19 11.65
C VAL A 145 -18.91 19.81 10.87
N PHE A 146 -20.04 20.02 11.52
CA PHE A 146 -21.26 20.51 10.92
C PHE A 146 -21.62 21.89 11.47
N LEU A 147 -21.55 22.91 10.62
CA LEU A 147 -21.99 24.28 10.95
C LEU A 147 -23.50 24.39 10.73
N GLY A 148 -24.24 24.34 11.83
CA GLY A 148 -25.68 24.38 11.84
C GLY A 148 -26.28 23.65 13.02
N SER A 149 -27.60 23.52 13.04
CA SER A 149 -28.28 22.85 14.15
C SER A 149 -28.00 21.33 14.15
N PRO A 150 -27.55 20.74 15.28
CA PRO A 150 -27.32 19.31 15.38
C PRO A 150 -28.61 18.47 15.39
N TYR A 151 -29.77 19.11 15.43
CA TYR A 151 -31.09 18.47 15.49
C TYR A 151 -31.75 18.32 14.12
N THR A 152 -31.12 18.76 13.04
CA THR A 152 -31.64 18.58 11.68
C THR A 152 -31.57 17.10 11.28
N ASP A 153 -32.47 16.69 10.36
CA ASP A 153 -32.44 15.32 9.79
C ASP A 153 -31.08 14.99 9.19
N GLN A 154 -30.49 15.96 8.48
CA GLN A 154 -29.16 15.84 7.90
C GLN A 154 -28.08 15.57 8.97
N ALA A 155 -28.08 16.32 10.08
CA ALA A 155 -27.14 16.10 11.17
C ALA A 155 -27.30 14.71 11.79
N GLN A 156 -28.53 14.23 11.92
CA GLN A 156 -28.81 12.87 12.44
C GLN A 156 -28.31 11.76 11.47
N LYS A 157 -28.48 11.95 10.17
CA LYS A 157 -27.91 11.03 9.16
C LYS A 157 -26.38 10.99 9.23
N LEU A 158 -25.74 12.16 9.33
CA LEU A 158 -24.28 12.25 9.52
C LEU A 158 -23.82 11.61 10.82
N LEU A 159 -24.53 11.83 11.93
CA LEU A 159 -24.23 11.19 13.21
C LEU A 159 -24.26 9.65 13.13
N ARG A 160 -25.24 9.09 12.40
CA ARG A 160 -25.30 7.63 12.17
C ARG A 160 -24.07 7.14 11.42
N LEU A 161 -23.66 7.82 10.35
CA LEU A 161 -22.49 7.43 9.54
C LEU A 161 -21.18 7.55 10.34
N THR A 162 -20.99 8.62 11.10
CA THR A 162 -19.80 8.83 11.93
C THR A 162 -19.70 7.76 13.04
N ASN A 163 -20.79 7.46 13.72
CA ASN A 163 -20.82 6.44 14.77
C ASN A 163 -20.46 5.04 14.26
N LEU A 164 -20.85 4.69 13.02
CA LEU A 164 -20.50 3.40 12.41
C LEU A 164 -18.98 3.25 12.16
N SER A 165 -18.25 4.36 12.03
CA SER A 165 -16.80 4.37 11.80
C SER A 165 -15.98 4.66 13.06
N SER A 166 -16.59 4.70 14.24
CA SER A 166 -15.96 5.13 15.52
C SER A 166 -15.41 6.57 15.45
N GLY A 167 -16.01 7.40 14.61
CA GLY A 167 -15.75 8.83 14.53
C GLY A 167 -16.70 9.66 15.41
N GLU A 168 -16.66 10.97 15.24
CA GLU A 168 -17.44 11.93 16.03
C GLU A 168 -18.07 13.01 15.16
N LEU A 169 -19.29 13.46 15.52
CA LEU A 169 -19.96 14.61 14.94
C LEU A 169 -19.82 15.82 15.88
N TYR A 170 -19.22 16.88 15.37
CA TYR A 170 -19.07 18.16 16.05
C TYR A 170 -20.05 19.17 15.46
N GLY A 171 -21.17 19.42 16.15
CA GLY A 171 -22.09 20.49 15.78
C GLY A 171 -21.54 21.83 16.26
N ILE A 172 -21.43 22.83 15.38
CA ILE A 172 -21.00 24.19 15.71
C ILE A 172 -22.06 25.19 15.27
N ASN A 173 -22.28 26.20 16.10
CA ASN A 173 -23.23 27.29 15.81
C ASN A 173 -22.53 28.51 15.19
N SER A 174 -21.21 28.56 15.28
CA SER A 174 -20.40 29.65 14.73
C SER A 174 -19.12 29.12 14.13
N ILE A 175 -18.72 29.71 13.00
CA ILE A 175 -17.48 29.39 12.31
C ILE A 175 -16.24 29.59 13.22
N LYS A 176 -16.32 30.43 14.25
CA LYS A 176 -15.24 30.65 15.23
C LYS A 176 -14.92 29.42 16.07
N GLU A 177 -15.83 28.46 16.14
CA GLU A 177 -15.64 27.21 16.89
C GLU A 177 -14.86 26.18 16.05
N LEU A 178 -14.71 26.40 14.75
CA LEU A 178 -14.02 25.47 13.83
C LEU A 178 -12.56 25.28 14.23
N GLY A 179 -11.81 26.36 14.46
CA GLY A 179 -10.39 26.29 14.79
C GLY A 179 -10.07 25.41 16.01
N PRO A 180 -10.73 25.64 17.17
CA PRO A 180 -10.58 24.76 18.34
C PRO A 180 -10.88 23.28 18.06
N ILE A 181 -11.92 22.96 17.29
CA ILE A 181 -12.26 21.57 16.94
C ILE A 181 -11.22 20.97 16.03
N LEU A 182 -10.83 21.65 14.95
CA LEU A 182 -9.77 21.17 14.05
C LEU A 182 -8.44 20.97 14.80
N ASN A 183 -8.13 21.86 15.76
CA ASN A 183 -6.95 21.68 16.61
C ASN A 183 -7.04 20.40 17.46
N GLY A 184 -8.19 20.08 18.02
CA GLY A 184 -8.45 18.79 18.69
C GLY A 184 -8.33 17.61 17.75
N LEU A 185 -8.81 17.75 16.50
CA LEU A 185 -8.72 16.72 15.45
C LEU A 185 -7.28 16.52 14.94
N SER A 186 -6.34 17.43 15.21
CA SER A 186 -4.94 17.20 14.90
C SER A 186 -4.31 16.10 15.73
N GLU A 187 -4.84 15.81 16.90
CA GLU A 187 -4.44 14.68 17.73
C GLU A 187 -4.79 13.35 17.04
N LYS A 188 -3.89 12.36 17.22
CA LYS A 188 -4.10 11.02 16.67
C LYS A 188 -5.15 10.26 17.45
N LYS A 189 -6.10 9.65 16.72
CA LYS A 189 -7.04 8.72 17.34
C LYS A 189 -6.32 7.43 17.76
N TYR A 190 -6.63 7.00 18.97
CA TYR A 190 -6.13 5.76 19.53
C TYR A 190 -7.14 4.64 19.22
N ILE A 191 -6.67 3.62 18.50
CA ILE A 191 -7.39 2.35 18.50
C ILE A 191 -6.81 1.57 19.67
N SER A 192 -7.60 1.39 20.73
CA SER A 192 -7.25 0.43 21.76
C SER A 192 -7.28 -0.96 21.13
N GLU A 193 -6.11 -1.44 20.70
CA GLU A 193 -6.00 -2.84 20.33
C GLU A 193 -6.27 -3.67 21.59
N PRO A 194 -7.19 -4.65 21.54
CA PRO A 194 -7.38 -5.55 22.67
C PRO A 194 -6.02 -6.15 23.04
N SER A 195 -5.66 -6.08 24.30
CA SER A 195 -4.34 -6.44 24.85
C SER A 195 -3.88 -7.88 24.55
N PHE A 196 -4.70 -8.70 23.91
CA PHE A 196 -4.43 -10.08 23.53
C PHE A 196 -3.82 -10.25 22.13
N VAL A 197 -3.77 -9.20 21.30
CA VAL A 197 -3.28 -9.33 19.93
C VAL A 197 -1.85 -8.79 19.80
N ARG A 198 -0.91 -9.40 20.50
CA ARG A 198 0.54 -9.33 20.15
C ARG A 198 0.86 -10.07 18.83
N GLN A 199 -0.10 -10.69 18.21
CA GLN A 199 0.05 -11.34 16.91
C GLN A 199 -0.76 -10.56 15.87
N ARG A 200 -0.11 -9.80 15.09
CA ARG A 200 -0.18 -9.34 13.69
C ARG A 200 -1.47 -9.55 12.87
N LEU A 201 -2.56 -10.02 13.44
CA LEU A 201 -3.78 -10.34 12.71
C LEU A 201 -4.92 -9.50 13.28
N ARG A 202 -5.24 -8.39 12.62
CA ARG A 202 -6.60 -7.87 12.73
C ARG A 202 -7.52 -8.98 12.24
N MET A 203 -8.29 -9.54 13.12
CA MET A 203 -9.31 -10.50 12.74
C MET A 203 -10.37 -9.74 11.93
N ILE A 204 -10.40 -9.98 10.63
CA ILE A 204 -11.51 -9.56 9.80
C ILE A 204 -12.71 -10.41 10.20
N LEU A 205 -13.85 -9.76 10.45
CA LEU A 205 -15.07 -10.48 10.79
C LEU A 205 -15.48 -11.41 9.63
N PRO A 206 -15.94 -12.63 9.92
CA PRO A 206 -16.32 -13.59 8.87
C PRO A 206 -17.31 -13.02 7.85
N ASP A 207 -18.25 -12.20 8.28
CA ASP A 207 -19.24 -11.56 7.40
C ASP A 207 -18.61 -10.56 6.41
N ASN A 208 -17.42 -10.03 6.73
CA ASN A 208 -16.69 -9.10 5.89
C ASN A 208 -15.62 -9.78 5.01
N GLU A 209 -15.27 -11.06 5.26
CA GLU A 209 -14.29 -11.79 4.44
C GLU A 209 -14.56 -11.69 2.93
N PRO A 210 -15.80 -11.87 2.43
CA PRO A 210 -16.07 -11.79 0.99
C PRO A 210 -15.72 -10.41 0.39
N PHE A 211 -15.94 -9.34 1.16
CA PHE A 211 -15.57 -8.00 0.70
C PHE A 211 -14.06 -7.87 0.49
N TYR A 212 -13.25 -8.29 1.47
CA TYR A 212 -11.78 -8.20 1.37
C TYR A 212 -11.21 -9.18 0.34
N LEU A 213 -11.80 -10.35 0.17
CA LEU A 213 -11.43 -11.29 -0.88
C LEU A 213 -11.72 -10.74 -2.28
N ASN A 214 -12.79 -9.94 -2.44
CA ASN A 214 -13.09 -9.26 -3.70
C ASN A 214 -12.12 -8.11 -4.00
N LEU A 215 -11.50 -7.51 -2.98
CA LEU A 215 -10.45 -6.50 -3.16
C LEU A 215 -9.10 -7.11 -3.55
N ALA A 216 -8.89 -8.40 -3.28
CA ALA A 216 -7.64 -9.08 -3.53
C ALA A 216 -7.57 -9.58 -4.97
N ASP A 217 -6.44 -9.30 -5.63
CA ASP A 217 -6.16 -9.76 -6.98
C ASP A 217 -5.65 -11.21 -6.98
N ASP A 218 -5.97 -11.95 -8.04
CA ASP A 218 -5.39 -13.27 -8.27
C ASP A 218 -4.02 -13.12 -8.94
N PRO A 219 -2.93 -13.74 -8.41
CA PRO A 219 -1.64 -13.72 -9.07
C PRO A 219 -1.70 -14.39 -10.45
N LEU A 220 -1.06 -13.75 -11.43
CA LEU A 220 -1.09 -14.20 -12.82
C LEU A 220 -0.10 -15.35 -13.04
N PRO A 221 -0.52 -16.46 -13.66
CA PRO A 221 0.41 -17.51 -14.03
C PRO A 221 1.40 -17.01 -15.09
N THR A 222 2.65 -17.50 -15.05
CA THR A 222 3.66 -17.21 -16.06
C THR A 222 4.40 -18.48 -16.44
N ASN A 223 4.71 -18.59 -17.72
CA ASN A 223 5.55 -19.68 -18.26
C ASN A 223 7.04 -19.26 -18.32
N GLU A 224 7.36 -18.03 -17.90
CA GLU A 224 8.75 -17.57 -17.91
C GLU A 224 9.51 -18.21 -16.75
N ILE A 225 10.66 -18.82 -17.06
CA ILE A 225 11.59 -19.29 -16.05
C ILE A 225 12.31 -18.08 -15.47
N GLY A 226 11.87 -17.65 -14.30
CA GLY A 226 12.40 -16.48 -13.59
C GLY A 226 13.08 -16.86 -12.28
N THR A 227 13.76 -15.89 -11.68
CA THR A 227 14.25 -16.01 -10.31
C THR A 227 13.13 -15.66 -9.36
N CYS A 228 12.81 -16.54 -8.41
CA CYS A 228 11.82 -16.27 -7.38
C CYS A 228 12.31 -15.12 -6.48
N SER A 229 11.48 -14.11 -6.29
CA SER A 229 11.80 -12.94 -5.47
C SER A 229 11.75 -13.21 -3.95
N ILE A 230 11.28 -14.38 -3.53
CA ILE A 230 11.18 -14.78 -2.12
C ILE A 230 12.33 -15.72 -1.73
N CYS A 231 12.54 -16.83 -2.47
CA CYS A 231 13.60 -17.79 -2.15
C CYS A 231 14.87 -17.60 -2.99
N PHE A 232 14.87 -16.71 -3.97
CA PHE A 232 15.97 -16.37 -4.87
C PHE A 232 16.50 -17.56 -5.71
N GLN A 233 15.72 -18.63 -5.80
CA GLN A 233 16.08 -19.78 -6.64
C GLN A 233 15.47 -19.62 -8.03
N ARG A 234 16.18 -20.17 -9.01
CA ARG A 234 15.74 -20.26 -10.40
C ARG A 234 15.59 -21.73 -10.74
N ASP A 235 14.37 -22.16 -10.90
CA ASP A 235 14.02 -23.53 -11.22
C ASP A 235 12.75 -23.59 -12.10
N ASP A 236 12.27 -24.81 -12.36
CA ASP A 236 11.14 -25.10 -13.23
C ASP A 236 9.78 -25.17 -12.49
N HIS A 237 9.77 -24.80 -11.19
CA HIS A 237 8.51 -24.80 -10.43
C HIS A 237 7.60 -23.63 -10.84
N GLN A 238 6.30 -23.85 -10.66
CA GLN A 238 5.29 -22.88 -11.05
C GLN A 238 5.54 -21.50 -10.45
N ILE A 239 5.83 -20.53 -11.31
CA ILE A 239 5.98 -19.11 -10.97
C ILE A 239 4.66 -18.39 -11.27
N VAL A 240 4.28 -17.47 -10.39
CA VAL A 240 3.16 -16.55 -10.58
C VAL A 240 3.63 -15.12 -10.32
N LYS A 241 2.98 -14.14 -10.96
CA LYS A 241 3.31 -12.73 -10.90
C LYS A 241 2.24 -11.93 -10.17
N CYS A 242 2.65 -10.92 -9.43
CA CYS A 242 1.74 -9.90 -8.93
C CYS A 242 1.22 -9.06 -10.11
N PRO A 243 -0.12 -8.90 -10.29
CA PRO A 243 -0.67 -8.14 -11.41
C PRO A 243 -0.37 -6.64 -11.35
N SER A 244 -0.02 -6.11 -10.16
CA SER A 244 0.22 -4.67 -9.97
C SER A 244 1.67 -4.25 -10.20
N CYS A 245 2.66 -5.15 -10.02
CA CYS A 245 4.09 -4.77 -10.10
C CYS A 245 4.98 -5.81 -10.78
N ASP A 246 4.40 -6.83 -11.39
CA ASP A 246 5.09 -7.93 -12.09
C ASP A 246 6.11 -8.71 -11.25
N THR A 247 6.18 -8.48 -9.95
CA THR A 247 7.04 -9.24 -9.06
C THR A 247 6.65 -10.71 -9.10
N SER A 248 7.61 -11.58 -9.42
CA SER A 248 7.39 -13.00 -9.63
C SER A 248 8.00 -13.84 -8.52
N ALA A 249 7.27 -14.87 -8.08
CA ALA A 249 7.77 -15.88 -7.16
C ALA A 249 7.06 -17.21 -7.39
N HIS A 250 7.64 -18.30 -6.86
CA HIS A 250 6.95 -19.60 -6.89
C HIS A 250 5.62 -19.52 -6.16
N LYS A 251 4.61 -20.18 -6.69
CA LYS A 251 3.28 -20.22 -6.09
C LYS A 251 3.33 -20.69 -4.62
N VAL A 252 4.15 -21.71 -4.33
CA VAL A 252 4.35 -22.20 -2.96
C VAL A 252 5.05 -21.18 -2.06
N CYS A 253 6.03 -20.42 -2.59
CA CYS A 253 6.70 -19.36 -1.82
C CYS A 253 5.75 -18.21 -1.47
N TRP A 254 4.87 -17.84 -2.38
CA TRP A 254 3.80 -16.88 -2.09
C TRP A 254 2.82 -17.39 -1.03
N ALA A 255 2.45 -18.68 -1.10
CA ALA A 255 1.58 -19.28 -0.09
C ALA A 255 2.25 -19.33 1.29
N GLN A 256 3.56 -19.60 1.37
CA GLN A 256 4.32 -19.49 2.62
C GLN A 256 4.41 -18.05 3.12
N TRP A 257 4.63 -17.09 2.22
CA TRP A 257 4.63 -15.67 2.54
C TRP A 257 3.28 -15.21 3.13
N ALA A 258 2.18 -15.82 2.69
CA ALA A 258 0.84 -15.53 3.22
C ALA A 258 0.72 -15.82 4.72
N GLU A 259 1.53 -16.70 5.30
CA GLU A 259 1.52 -16.99 6.75
C GLU A 259 1.84 -15.75 7.59
N ILE A 260 2.77 -14.92 7.12
CA ILE A 260 3.25 -13.73 7.86
C ILE A 260 2.72 -12.41 7.34
N SER A 261 2.13 -12.40 6.13
CA SER A 261 1.71 -11.17 5.44
C SER A 261 0.21 -11.12 5.15
N ASN A 262 -0.58 -12.07 5.68
CA ASN A 262 -2.04 -12.06 5.48
C ASN A 262 -2.69 -10.83 6.14
N ILE A 263 -3.85 -10.45 5.62
CA ILE A 263 -4.63 -9.30 6.10
C ILE A 263 -5.63 -9.66 7.20
N GLY A 264 -5.50 -10.83 7.83
CA GLY A 264 -6.48 -11.41 8.76
C GLY A 264 -7.36 -12.48 8.11
N ILE A 265 -7.12 -12.79 6.83
CA ILE A 265 -7.74 -13.88 6.07
C ILE A 265 -6.58 -14.74 5.56
N ILE A 266 -6.56 -16.03 5.92
CA ILE A 266 -5.41 -16.92 5.73
C ILE A 266 -4.88 -16.96 4.30
N ASN A 267 -5.76 -16.79 3.31
CA ASN A 267 -5.42 -16.88 1.89
C ASN A 267 -5.41 -15.53 1.16
N ALA A 268 -5.59 -14.41 1.87
CA ALA A 268 -5.44 -13.06 1.34
C ALA A 268 -4.26 -12.38 2.04
N PHE A 269 -3.27 -11.93 1.27
CA PHE A 269 -1.99 -11.48 1.77
C PHE A 269 -1.43 -10.32 0.93
N ARG A 270 -0.40 -9.65 1.41
CA ARG A 270 0.21 -8.53 0.70
C ARG A 270 1.42 -8.96 -0.12
N CYS A 271 1.50 -8.41 -1.32
CA CYS A 271 2.72 -8.48 -2.12
C CYS A 271 3.89 -7.85 -1.34
N HIS A 272 5.03 -8.53 -1.28
CA HIS A 272 6.20 -8.04 -0.54
C HIS A 272 6.90 -6.84 -1.21
N ASN A 273 6.57 -6.53 -2.46
CA ASN A 273 7.17 -5.42 -3.20
C ASN A 273 6.26 -4.19 -3.27
N CYS A 274 5.01 -4.35 -3.73
CA CYS A 274 4.09 -3.21 -3.93
C CYS A 274 2.97 -3.14 -2.89
N PHE A 275 2.91 -4.09 -1.95
CA PHE A 275 1.92 -4.20 -0.89
C PHE A 275 0.46 -4.37 -1.35
N ASN A 276 0.22 -4.53 -2.65
CA ASN A 276 -1.12 -4.86 -3.16
C ASN A 276 -1.63 -6.16 -2.55
N ILE A 277 -2.95 -6.25 -2.33
CA ILE A 277 -3.56 -7.44 -1.74
C ILE A 277 -3.71 -8.51 -2.82
N LEU A 278 -3.17 -9.69 -2.54
CA LEU A 278 -3.25 -10.88 -3.38
C LEU A 278 -4.03 -11.96 -2.65
N LYS A 279 -4.62 -12.89 -3.40
CA LYS A 279 -5.28 -14.08 -2.83
C LYS A 279 -4.89 -15.34 -3.59
N PHE A 280 -4.97 -16.46 -2.87
CA PHE A 280 -4.95 -17.78 -3.44
C PHE A 280 -6.19 -18.58 -3.02
N ASP A 281 -6.31 -19.76 -3.57
CA ASP A 281 -7.27 -20.74 -3.07
C ASP A 281 -6.99 -21.05 -1.58
N LYS A 282 -8.04 -21.06 -0.77
CA LYS A 282 -7.94 -21.21 0.69
C LYS A 282 -7.37 -22.57 1.10
N ASP A 283 -7.76 -23.63 0.40
CA ASP A 283 -7.33 -24.98 0.73
C ASP A 283 -5.88 -25.20 0.27
N TYR A 284 -5.50 -24.63 -0.88
CA TYR A 284 -4.11 -24.64 -1.31
C TYR A 284 -3.17 -24.00 -0.28
N VAL A 285 -3.52 -22.82 0.24
CA VAL A 285 -2.70 -22.13 1.26
C VAL A 285 -2.63 -22.96 2.54
N LYS A 286 -3.74 -23.52 2.99
CA LYS A 286 -3.76 -24.42 4.16
C LYS A 286 -2.88 -25.65 3.97
N ASP A 287 -2.94 -26.28 2.80
CA ASP A 287 -2.13 -27.48 2.52
C ASP A 287 -0.63 -27.19 2.49
N VAL A 288 -0.24 -25.99 2.00
CA VAL A 288 1.15 -25.51 2.12
C VAL A 288 1.55 -25.30 3.59
N HIS A 289 0.70 -24.61 4.38
CA HIS A 289 0.99 -24.34 5.80
C HIS A 289 1.01 -25.63 6.66
N MET A 290 0.22 -26.61 6.30
CA MET A 290 0.21 -27.92 6.98
C MET A 290 1.33 -28.86 6.50
N GLY A 291 2.19 -28.41 5.58
CA GLY A 291 3.28 -29.23 5.04
C GLY A 291 2.84 -30.38 4.12
N LYS A 292 1.59 -30.39 3.67
CA LYS A 292 1.10 -31.39 2.69
C LYS A 292 1.66 -31.12 1.29
N ILE A 293 1.91 -29.86 0.98
CA ILE A 293 2.59 -29.42 -0.25
C ILE A 293 4.04 -29.06 0.15
N PRO A 294 5.04 -29.76 -0.39
CA PRO A 294 6.41 -29.56 0.00
C PRO A 294 6.93 -28.18 -0.44
N THR A 295 7.81 -27.60 0.37
CA THR A 295 8.50 -26.34 0.07
C THR A 295 9.50 -26.52 -1.08
N ILE A 296 9.91 -25.41 -1.72
CA ILE A 296 10.95 -25.46 -2.77
C ILE A 296 12.26 -26.10 -2.23
N ALA A 297 12.63 -25.80 -0.99
CA ALA A 297 13.80 -26.38 -0.36
C ALA A 297 13.70 -27.90 -0.21
N GLU A 298 12.52 -28.41 0.13
CA GLU A 298 12.26 -29.87 0.23
C GLU A 298 12.25 -30.54 -1.13
N LEU A 299 11.57 -29.92 -2.13
CA LEU A 299 11.57 -30.40 -3.50
C LEU A 299 12.99 -30.49 -4.07
N ASN A 300 13.83 -29.48 -3.82
CA ASN A 300 15.22 -29.50 -4.27
C ASN A 300 16.08 -30.51 -3.53
N LYS A 301 15.80 -30.80 -2.24
CA LYS A 301 16.43 -31.90 -1.53
C LYS A 301 16.05 -33.27 -2.11
N MET A 302 14.76 -33.46 -2.44
CA MET A 302 14.27 -34.68 -3.07
C MET A 302 14.92 -34.88 -4.45
N LYS A 303 14.99 -33.84 -5.28
CA LYS A 303 15.69 -33.91 -6.59
C LYS A 303 17.17 -34.31 -6.42
N LYS A 304 17.87 -33.67 -5.46
CA LYS A 304 19.30 -34.01 -5.18
C LYS A 304 19.46 -35.46 -4.68
N LYS A 305 18.58 -35.93 -3.81
CA LYS A 305 18.61 -37.30 -3.31
C LYS A 305 18.44 -38.29 -4.46
N ASN A 306 17.44 -38.06 -5.31
CA ASN A 306 17.20 -38.93 -6.48
C ASN A 306 18.38 -38.94 -7.46
N ILE A 307 19.05 -37.82 -7.66
CA ILE A 307 20.25 -37.73 -8.51
C ILE A 307 21.43 -38.52 -7.88
N VAL A 308 21.62 -38.37 -6.59
CA VAL A 308 22.69 -39.12 -5.88
C VAL A 308 22.41 -40.62 -5.91
N GLU A 309 21.18 -41.04 -5.66
CA GLU A 309 20.79 -42.46 -5.78
C GLU A 309 20.98 -42.98 -7.21
N TYR A 310 20.60 -42.18 -8.24
CA TYR A 310 20.84 -42.53 -9.62
C TYR A 310 22.33 -42.64 -9.98
N LEU A 311 23.18 -41.72 -9.47
CA LEU A 311 24.62 -41.79 -9.67
C LEU A 311 25.23 -43.00 -8.99
N HIS A 312 24.79 -43.33 -7.78
CA HIS A 312 25.22 -44.56 -7.10
C HIS A 312 24.79 -45.85 -7.86
N GLU A 313 23.58 -45.83 -8.45
CA GLU A 313 23.14 -46.95 -9.30
C GLU A 313 23.98 -47.07 -10.59
N LEU A 314 24.39 -45.94 -11.18
CA LEU A 314 25.30 -45.94 -12.34
C LEU A 314 26.69 -46.42 -11.98
N GLU A 315 27.24 -45.99 -10.82
CA GLU A 315 28.52 -46.46 -10.31
C GLU A 315 28.49 -47.96 -9.97
N ALA A 316 27.38 -48.45 -9.41
CA ALA A 316 27.20 -49.88 -9.10
C ALA A 316 27.02 -50.73 -10.36
N LYS A 317 26.54 -50.16 -11.46
CA LYS A 317 26.39 -50.84 -12.78
C LYS A 317 27.65 -50.71 -13.64
N ALA A 318 28.59 -49.86 -13.27
CA ALA A 318 29.89 -49.75 -13.94
C ALA A 318 30.72 -50.96 -13.59
N GLU A 319 30.89 -51.90 -14.53
CA GLU A 319 31.85 -53.01 -14.34
C GLU A 319 33.23 -52.44 -13.98
N PRO A 320 33.95 -53.05 -12.99
CA PRO A 320 35.27 -52.59 -12.66
C PRO A 320 36.19 -52.77 -13.87
N LYS A 321 36.56 -51.65 -14.52
CA LYS A 321 37.62 -51.68 -15.52
C LYS A 321 38.88 -52.16 -14.82
N VAL A 322 39.26 -53.42 -15.07
CA VAL A 322 40.55 -53.96 -14.67
C VAL A 322 41.63 -53.21 -15.45
N ILE A 323 42.22 -52.22 -14.80
CA ILE A 323 43.40 -51.53 -15.34
C ILE A 323 44.56 -52.46 -15.14
N HIS A 324 44.96 -53.18 -16.20
CA HIS A 324 46.26 -53.88 -16.23
C HIS A 324 47.34 -52.81 -16.09
N ARG A 325 47.96 -52.80 -14.93
CA ARG A 325 49.18 -52.05 -14.69
C ARG A 325 50.34 -52.80 -15.33
N GLU A 326 50.65 -52.51 -16.56
CA GLU A 326 51.96 -52.73 -17.17
C GLU A 326 52.44 -51.36 -17.65
N ASP A 327 53.22 -50.69 -16.78
CA ASP A 327 54.44 -49.96 -17.04
C ASP A 327 54.85 -49.07 -15.86
N PRO A 328 56.03 -49.35 -15.25
CA PRO A 328 56.51 -48.57 -14.11
C PRO A 328 57.49 -47.46 -14.51
N MET A 329 57.24 -46.72 -15.56
CA MET A 329 58.03 -45.54 -15.93
C MET A 329 57.21 -44.52 -16.71
N ALA A 330 56.29 -43.87 -16.05
CA ALA A 330 55.75 -42.61 -16.54
C ALA A 330 56.18 -41.46 -15.63
N ILE A 331 57.14 -40.71 -16.13
CA ILE A 331 57.67 -39.51 -15.52
C ILE A 331 56.54 -38.52 -15.31
N PHE A 332 56.26 -38.14 -14.08
CA PHE A 332 55.40 -37.06 -13.72
C PHE A 332 55.95 -35.72 -14.28
N ILE A 333 55.44 -35.24 -15.38
CA ILE A 333 55.61 -33.85 -15.79
C ILE A 333 54.43 -33.09 -15.19
N SER A 334 54.65 -32.41 -14.11
CA SER A 334 53.73 -31.40 -13.59
C SER A 334 53.65 -30.23 -14.57
N PRO A 335 52.47 -29.82 -15.04
CA PRO A 335 52.38 -28.55 -15.77
C PRO A 335 52.58 -27.42 -14.79
N SER A 336 53.75 -26.77 -14.89
CA SER A 336 54.00 -25.50 -14.26
C SER A 336 53.01 -24.47 -14.73
N LEU A 337 52.22 -23.96 -13.83
CA LEU A 337 51.41 -22.76 -14.02
C LEU A 337 52.34 -21.57 -14.23
N GLU A 338 52.61 -21.23 -15.48
CA GLU A 338 53.20 -19.94 -15.82
C GLU A 338 52.16 -18.84 -15.63
N THR A 339 52.31 -18.12 -14.56
CA THR A 339 51.64 -16.82 -14.34
C THR A 339 52.25 -15.79 -15.29
N LYS A 340 51.58 -15.53 -16.40
CA LYS A 340 51.85 -14.32 -17.20
C LYS A 340 51.22 -13.11 -16.53
N GLU A 341 52.01 -12.37 -15.77
CA GLU A 341 51.73 -10.98 -15.43
C GLU A 341 51.72 -10.13 -16.72
N SER A 342 50.54 -9.73 -17.17
CA SER A 342 50.42 -8.62 -18.08
C SER A 342 49.99 -7.37 -17.33
N LYS A 343 50.97 -6.50 -17.03
CA LYS A 343 50.73 -5.13 -16.57
C LYS A 343 50.01 -4.35 -17.62
N SER A 344 48.74 -4.09 -17.42
CA SER A 344 48.01 -3.02 -18.08
C SER A 344 47.35 -2.12 -17.03
N LYS A 345 48.07 -1.04 -16.71
CA LYS A 345 47.56 0.07 -15.94
C LYS A 345 46.54 0.85 -16.80
N ARG A 346 45.27 0.56 -16.67
CA ARG A 346 44.20 1.50 -17.03
C ARG A 346 43.45 1.90 -15.75
N LYS A 347 43.82 3.08 -15.23
CA LYS A 347 43.03 3.79 -14.22
C LYS A 347 41.66 4.11 -14.82
N LYS A 348 40.65 3.29 -14.57
CA LYS A 348 39.25 3.70 -14.74
C LYS A 348 38.91 4.66 -13.60
N LYS A 349 38.84 5.98 -13.92
CA LYS A 349 38.15 6.96 -13.08
C LYS A 349 36.74 6.43 -12.85
N ARG A 350 36.42 6.06 -11.61
CA ARG A 350 35.04 5.87 -11.16
C ARG A 350 34.38 7.24 -11.16
N THR A 351 33.68 7.60 -12.22
CA THR A 351 32.71 8.68 -12.21
C THR A 351 31.59 8.27 -11.25
N LYS A 352 31.39 9.02 -10.17
CA LYS A 352 30.20 8.91 -9.34
C LYS A 352 29.01 9.22 -10.27
N ALA A 353 28.12 8.25 -10.47
CA ALA A 353 26.89 8.49 -11.19
C ALA A 353 26.04 9.46 -10.34
N SER A 354 25.81 10.66 -10.84
CA SER A 354 24.88 11.61 -10.24
C SER A 354 23.47 11.12 -10.50
N VAL A 355 22.62 11.14 -9.47
CA VAL A 355 21.21 10.82 -9.58
C VAL A 355 20.43 12.12 -9.39
N THR A 356 19.59 12.47 -10.37
CA THR A 356 18.80 13.69 -10.38
C THR A 356 17.33 13.36 -10.58
N ILE A 357 16.45 14.06 -9.88
CA ILE A 357 14.99 13.92 -10.04
C ILE A 357 14.48 15.11 -10.85
N CYS A 358 13.70 14.84 -11.91
CA CYS A 358 13.08 15.89 -12.70
C CYS A 358 12.02 16.64 -11.88
N PRO A 359 12.13 17.98 -11.70
CA PRO A 359 11.16 18.73 -10.92
C PRO A 359 9.78 18.82 -11.58
N ASN A 360 9.69 18.60 -12.91
CA ASN A 360 8.43 18.70 -13.64
C ASN A 360 7.64 17.38 -13.70
N CYS A 361 8.32 16.22 -13.79
CA CYS A 361 7.63 14.92 -13.92
C CYS A 361 8.06 13.87 -12.89
N SER A 362 8.89 14.27 -11.90
CA SER A 362 9.39 13.43 -10.78
C SER A 362 10.15 12.16 -11.21
N LYS A 363 10.56 12.05 -12.46
CA LYS A 363 11.30 10.88 -12.95
C LYS A 363 12.76 10.92 -12.51
N ILE A 364 13.23 9.80 -11.97
CA ILE A 364 14.63 9.62 -11.55
C ILE A 364 15.50 9.40 -12.78
N MET A 365 16.62 10.11 -12.85
CA MET A 365 17.59 10.03 -13.95
C MET A 365 18.98 9.75 -13.39
N VAL A 366 19.78 8.99 -14.13
CA VAL A 366 21.17 8.70 -13.79
C VAL A 366 22.10 9.39 -14.80
N GLY A 367 23.09 10.11 -14.29
CA GLY A 367 24.06 10.87 -15.08
C GLY A 367 23.63 12.31 -15.34
N ASP A 368 24.58 13.14 -15.79
CA ASP A 368 24.41 14.58 -16.02
C ASP A 368 23.68 14.83 -17.34
N LYS A 369 22.36 14.87 -17.29
CA LYS A 369 21.50 15.16 -18.45
C LYS A 369 21.00 16.61 -18.37
N LYS A 370 21.12 17.35 -19.45
CA LYS A 370 20.65 18.74 -19.54
C LYS A 370 19.13 18.85 -19.60
N ASN A 371 18.47 17.87 -20.21
CA ASN A 371 17.01 17.84 -20.33
C ASN A 371 16.46 16.50 -19.86
N CYS A 372 15.27 16.51 -19.28
CA CYS A 372 14.55 15.31 -18.89
C CYS A 372 14.13 14.50 -20.14
N PRO A 373 14.54 13.24 -20.29
CA PRO A 373 14.18 12.44 -21.46
C PRO A 373 12.70 12.08 -21.53
N SER A 374 11.94 12.27 -20.44
CA SER A 374 10.53 11.94 -20.34
C SER A 374 9.60 13.09 -20.70
N CYS A 375 9.92 14.32 -20.26
CA CYS A 375 9.05 15.49 -20.44
C CYS A 375 9.74 16.68 -21.13
N GLY A 376 11.02 16.56 -21.50
CA GLY A 376 11.77 17.61 -22.17
C GLY A 376 12.20 18.79 -21.26
N PHE A 377 11.85 18.78 -19.98
CA PHE A 377 12.14 19.87 -19.06
C PHE A 377 13.65 20.11 -18.92
N SER A 378 14.09 21.37 -19.04
CA SER A 378 15.51 21.75 -18.83
C SER A 378 15.87 21.68 -17.35
N LEU A 379 16.98 21.01 -17.06
CA LEU A 379 17.44 20.74 -15.69
C LEU A 379 18.52 21.71 -15.21
N PHE A 380 18.93 22.66 -16.09
CA PHE A 380 19.91 23.67 -15.81
C PHE A 380 19.47 25.01 -16.41
#